data_71f8dd86c5556b54bb16586f217a1c1b
#
_entry.id   71f8dd86c5556b54bb16586f217a1c1b
#
_cell.length_a   1.000
_cell.length_b   1.000
_cell.length_c   1.000
_cell.angle_alpha   90.00
_cell.angle_beta   90.00
_cell.angle_gamma   90.00
#
_symmetry.space_group_name_H-M   'P 1'
#
loop_
_entity.id
_entity.type
_entity.pdbx_description
1 polymer ?
#
loop_
_entity_poly.entity_id
_entity_poly.type
_entity_poly.pdbx_seq_one_letter_code
_entity_poly.pdbx_strand_id
1 'polypeptide(L)'
;MGLRQEATWEQHMVKDIELLLSCDAIYMMDNWTESTGAGIEYDIAFRLGKDIWFESSFARDNRNVMRIQNAIHEVMGLKFSDYIGKSRKRDGFYARMIFVHHCRALKMKLTKIAQYVHRDHSSMLHILKKYGDDMRFNPQFRDIATKVNDILNRNNEKG
;
A
#
# COMPACT_ATOMS: atom_id res chain seq x y z
N MET A 1 -10.73 -42.58 -26.22
CA MET A 1 -10.79 -41.82 -24.95
C MET A 1 -9.62 -40.88 -24.92
N GLY A 2 -9.85 -39.60 -25.12
CA GLY A 2 -8.80 -38.58 -25.03
C GLY A 2 -8.38 -38.41 -23.57
N LEU A 3 -7.10 -38.65 -23.26
CA LEU A 3 -6.48 -38.19 -22.02
C LEU A 3 -6.66 -36.66 -21.99
N ARG A 4 -7.33 -36.12 -20.97
CA ARG A 4 -7.30 -34.68 -20.71
C ARG A 4 -5.86 -34.34 -20.41
N GLN A 5 -5.18 -33.64 -21.33
CA GLN A 5 -3.89 -33.07 -21.04
C GLN A 5 -4.12 -32.03 -19.95
N GLU A 6 -3.59 -32.30 -18.77
CA GLU A 6 -3.54 -31.27 -17.72
C GLU A 6 -2.69 -30.13 -18.23
N ALA A 7 -3.20 -28.90 -18.10
CA ALA A 7 -2.48 -27.71 -18.50
C ALA A 7 -1.16 -27.63 -17.71
N THR A 8 -0.07 -27.24 -18.36
CA THR A 8 1.21 -27.02 -17.71
C THR A 8 1.14 -25.79 -16.78
N TRP A 9 2.10 -25.69 -15.86
CA TRP A 9 2.20 -24.51 -15.00
C TRP A 9 2.28 -23.20 -15.79
N GLU A 10 3.05 -23.19 -16.88
CA GLU A 10 3.19 -22.04 -17.75
C GLU A 10 1.87 -21.65 -18.42
N GLN A 11 1.06 -22.64 -18.84
CA GLN A 11 -0.25 -22.39 -19.42
C GLN A 11 -1.23 -21.79 -18.41
N HIS A 12 -1.16 -22.24 -17.14
CA HIS A 12 -1.93 -21.63 -16.05
C HIS A 12 -1.51 -20.19 -15.83
N MET A 13 -0.19 -19.93 -15.75
CA MET A 13 0.34 -18.58 -15.53
C MET A 13 -0.06 -17.60 -16.64
N VAL A 14 -0.02 -18.02 -17.90
CA VAL A 14 -0.47 -17.17 -19.02
C VAL A 14 -1.92 -16.76 -18.83
N LYS A 15 -2.79 -17.73 -18.49
CA LYS A 15 -4.20 -17.45 -18.26
C LYS A 15 -4.44 -16.53 -17.06
N ASP A 16 -3.72 -16.73 -15.99
CA ASP A 16 -3.84 -15.92 -14.77
C ASP A 16 -3.39 -14.47 -15.05
N ILE A 17 -2.31 -14.29 -15.82
CA ILE A 17 -1.87 -12.96 -16.25
C ILE A 17 -2.91 -12.29 -17.16
N GLU A 18 -3.52 -13.02 -18.10
CA GLU A 18 -4.60 -12.48 -18.95
C GLU A 18 -5.79 -11.98 -18.11
N LEU A 19 -6.20 -12.78 -17.10
CA LEU A 19 -7.25 -12.38 -16.16
C LEU A 19 -6.84 -11.15 -15.36
N LEU A 20 -5.61 -11.14 -14.86
CA LEU A 20 -5.07 -10.00 -14.09
C LEU A 20 -5.08 -8.71 -14.91
N LEU A 21 -4.74 -8.77 -16.19
CA LEU A 21 -4.77 -7.60 -17.08
C LEU A 21 -6.16 -6.98 -17.20
N SER A 22 -7.22 -7.80 -17.11
CA SER A 22 -8.62 -7.36 -17.17
C SER A 22 -9.20 -6.88 -15.85
N CYS A 23 -8.50 -7.10 -14.72
CA CYS A 23 -8.96 -6.72 -13.39
C CYS A 23 -8.37 -5.37 -12.94
N ASP A 24 -9.09 -4.67 -12.08
CA ASP A 24 -8.60 -3.43 -11.47
C ASP A 24 -7.79 -3.68 -10.18
N ALA A 25 -8.01 -4.82 -9.54
CA ALA A 25 -7.39 -5.19 -8.27
C ALA A 25 -6.99 -6.65 -8.24
N ILE A 26 -6.00 -6.98 -7.41
CA ILE A 26 -5.60 -8.34 -7.08
C ILE A 26 -5.70 -8.58 -5.56
N TYR A 27 -6.14 -9.77 -5.18
CA TYR A 27 -6.23 -10.21 -3.80
C TYR A 27 -5.13 -11.23 -3.49
N MET A 28 -4.26 -10.89 -2.55
CA MET A 28 -3.12 -11.72 -2.15
C MET A 28 -3.46 -12.48 -0.86
N MET A 29 -3.40 -13.79 -0.91
CA MET A 29 -3.54 -14.65 0.28
C MET A 29 -2.29 -14.55 1.16
N ASP A 30 -2.40 -14.85 2.45
CA ASP A 30 -1.30 -14.67 3.41
C ASP A 30 -0.01 -15.42 3.04
N ASN A 31 -0.13 -16.56 2.37
CA ASN A 31 0.99 -17.38 1.93
C ASN A 31 1.50 -17.07 0.51
N TRP A 32 1.12 -15.94 -0.07
CA TRP A 32 1.50 -15.59 -1.46
C TRP A 32 3.01 -15.56 -1.70
N THR A 33 3.79 -15.22 -0.68
CA THR A 33 5.26 -15.18 -0.77
C THR A 33 5.91 -16.57 -0.95
N GLU A 34 5.17 -17.64 -0.65
CA GLU A 34 5.62 -19.02 -0.84
C GLU A 34 5.30 -19.55 -2.25
N SER A 35 4.48 -18.81 -3.00
CA SER A 35 4.05 -19.17 -4.35
C SER A 35 4.78 -18.34 -5.39
N THR A 36 5.55 -18.99 -6.27
CA THR A 36 6.23 -18.34 -7.39
C THR A 36 5.23 -17.64 -8.32
N GLY A 37 4.09 -18.29 -8.60
CA GLY A 37 3.03 -17.72 -9.43
C GLY A 37 2.45 -16.44 -8.83
N ALA A 38 2.06 -16.48 -7.57
CA ALA A 38 1.52 -15.31 -6.87
C ALA A 38 2.53 -14.16 -6.79
N GLY A 39 3.82 -14.45 -6.65
CA GLY A 39 4.87 -13.44 -6.69
C GLY A 39 4.95 -12.73 -8.06
N ILE A 40 4.81 -13.47 -9.15
CA ILE A 40 4.78 -12.92 -10.52
C ILE A 40 3.53 -12.04 -10.72
N GLU A 41 2.36 -12.53 -10.31
CA GLU A 41 1.11 -11.77 -10.37
C GLU A 41 1.18 -10.47 -9.57
N TYR A 42 1.76 -10.53 -8.38
CA TYR A 42 2.01 -9.35 -7.56
C TYR A 42 2.89 -8.32 -8.27
N ASP A 43 4.03 -8.73 -8.84
CA ASP A 43 4.93 -7.83 -9.56
C ASP A 43 4.26 -7.17 -10.76
N ILE A 44 3.47 -7.93 -11.52
CA ILE A 44 2.72 -7.42 -12.67
C ILE A 44 1.65 -6.41 -12.21
N ALA A 45 0.84 -6.78 -11.22
CA ALA A 45 -0.20 -5.92 -10.66
C ALA A 45 0.40 -4.58 -10.17
N PHE A 46 1.52 -4.68 -9.48
CA PHE A 46 2.25 -3.52 -8.99
C PHE A 46 2.71 -2.60 -10.12
N ARG A 47 3.37 -3.15 -11.15
CA ARG A 47 3.88 -2.38 -12.29
C ARG A 47 2.77 -1.72 -13.10
N LEU A 48 1.59 -2.34 -13.14
CA LEU A 48 0.42 -1.82 -13.83
C LEU A 48 -0.41 -0.83 -12.99
N GLY A 49 0.00 -0.58 -11.74
CA GLY A 49 -0.71 0.32 -10.83
C GLY A 49 -2.08 -0.18 -10.42
N LYS A 50 -2.27 -1.49 -10.37
CA LYS A 50 -3.51 -2.11 -9.89
C LYS A 50 -3.58 -2.07 -8.37
N ASP A 51 -4.78 -2.08 -7.83
CA ASP A 51 -4.98 -2.19 -6.38
C ASP A 51 -4.56 -3.58 -5.89
N ILE A 52 -3.79 -3.62 -4.80
CA ILE A 52 -3.31 -4.87 -4.21
C ILE A 52 -3.86 -5.00 -2.78
N TRP A 53 -4.59 -6.06 -2.54
CA TRP A 53 -5.28 -6.35 -1.28
C TRP A 53 -4.68 -7.60 -0.66
N PHE A 54 -4.51 -7.63 0.67
CA PHE A 54 -3.90 -8.76 1.38
C PHE A 54 -4.85 -9.37 2.40
N GLU A 55 -4.90 -10.70 2.48
CA GLU A 55 -5.83 -11.47 3.31
C GLU A 55 -5.72 -11.14 4.81
N SER A 56 -4.54 -11.21 5.41
CA SER A 56 -4.31 -10.96 6.84
C SER A 56 -4.59 -9.52 7.27
N SER A 57 -4.57 -8.64 6.30
CA SER A 57 -4.85 -7.23 6.49
C SER A 57 -6.34 -6.93 6.43
N PHE A 58 -7.15 -7.91 5.92
CA PHE A 58 -8.44 -7.59 5.33
C PHE A 58 -9.49 -7.12 6.32
N ALA A 59 -9.54 -7.63 7.54
CA ALA A 59 -10.64 -7.28 8.42
C ALA A 59 -10.36 -6.07 9.32
N ARG A 60 -9.15 -5.93 9.85
CA ARG A 60 -8.81 -4.88 10.82
C ARG A 60 -7.85 -3.85 10.26
N ASP A 61 -6.76 -4.30 9.67
CA ASP A 61 -5.72 -3.40 9.15
C ASP A 61 -6.20 -2.67 7.89
N ASN A 62 -7.01 -3.31 7.05
CA ASN A 62 -7.58 -2.66 5.87
C ASN A 62 -8.47 -1.47 6.21
N ARG A 63 -9.33 -1.58 7.21
CA ARG A 63 -10.15 -0.43 7.61
C ARG A 63 -9.30 0.74 8.05
N ASN A 64 -8.26 0.48 8.82
CA ASN A 64 -7.35 1.50 9.28
C ASN A 64 -6.52 2.09 8.14
N VAL A 65 -5.99 1.24 7.28
CA VAL A 65 -5.23 1.65 6.09
C VAL A 65 -6.10 2.47 5.13
N MET A 66 -7.32 2.03 4.85
CA MET A 66 -8.27 2.77 4.02
C MET A 66 -8.63 4.14 4.63
N ARG A 67 -8.81 4.22 5.94
CA ARG A 67 -9.06 5.50 6.63
C ARG A 67 -7.91 6.47 6.45
N ILE A 68 -6.67 6.00 6.57
CA ILE A 68 -5.47 6.83 6.34
C ILE A 68 -5.40 7.26 4.88
N GLN A 69 -5.61 6.36 3.94
CA GLN A 69 -5.63 6.67 2.52
C GLN A 69 -6.70 7.71 2.16
N ASN A 70 -7.91 7.55 2.68
CA ASN A 70 -9.00 8.48 2.45
C ASN A 70 -8.72 9.87 3.04
N ALA A 71 -8.12 9.93 4.23
CA ALA A 71 -7.73 11.20 4.84
C ALA A 71 -6.65 11.93 4.02
N ILE A 72 -5.65 11.20 3.52
CA ILE A 72 -4.62 11.75 2.63
C ILE A 72 -5.26 12.24 1.32
N HIS A 73 -6.16 11.45 0.74
CA HIS A 73 -6.86 11.84 -0.48
C HIS A 73 -7.70 13.10 -0.28
N GLU A 74 -8.41 13.22 0.83
CA GLU A 74 -9.22 14.41 1.14
C GLU A 74 -8.38 15.69 1.26
N VAL A 75 -7.19 15.60 1.87
CA VAL A 75 -6.32 16.77 2.08
C VAL A 75 -5.45 17.08 0.87
N MET A 76 -4.91 16.07 0.21
CA MET A 76 -3.87 16.22 -0.83
C MET A 76 -4.36 15.93 -2.25
N GLY A 77 -5.53 15.30 -2.41
CA GLY A 77 -6.03 14.86 -3.72
C GLY A 77 -5.27 13.68 -4.33
N LEU A 78 -4.38 13.03 -3.58
CA LEU A 78 -3.54 11.94 -4.04
C LEU A 78 -4.19 10.58 -3.77
N LYS A 79 -4.15 9.70 -4.76
CA LYS A 79 -4.49 8.28 -4.60
C LYS A 79 -3.30 7.51 -4.02
N PHE A 80 -3.55 6.36 -3.45
CA PHE A 80 -2.49 5.52 -2.88
C PHE A 80 -1.39 5.19 -3.91
N SER A 81 -1.76 4.90 -5.15
CA SER A 81 -0.82 4.67 -6.25
C SER A 81 0.13 5.84 -6.53
N ASP A 82 -0.22 7.07 -6.16
CA ASP A 82 0.59 8.26 -6.43
C ASP A 82 1.80 8.39 -5.48
N TYR A 83 1.76 7.74 -4.33
CA TYR A 83 2.81 7.88 -3.31
C TYR A 83 3.47 6.57 -2.86
N ILE A 84 3.14 5.44 -3.47
CA ILE A 84 3.87 4.18 -3.28
C ILE A 84 5.08 4.09 -4.21
N GLY A 85 6.03 3.20 -3.87
CA GLY A 85 7.22 2.95 -4.68
C GLY A 85 8.25 4.07 -4.64
N LYS A 86 8.92 4.26 -5.77
CA LYS A 86 10.08 5.15 -5.88
C LYS A 86 9.73 6.57 -6.37
N SER A 87 8.48 6.99 -6.28
CA SER A 87 8.11 8.36 -6.66
C SER A 87 8.94 9.39 -5.89
N ARG A 88 9.57 10.32 -6.61
CA ARG A 88 10.39 11.41 -6.06
C ARG A 88 9.66 12.74 -6.01
N LYS A 89 8.41 12.80 -6.46
CA LYS A 89 7.60 14.01 -6.37
C LYS A 89 7.41 14.38 -4.89
N ARG A 90 7.58 15.67 -4.57
CA ARG A 90 7.50 16.18 -3.20
C ARG A 90 6.19 15.78 -2.50
N ASP A 91 5.07 16.00 -3.15
CA ASP A 91 3.76 15.71 -2.57
C ASP A 91 3.54 14.20 -2.35
N GLY A 92 4.00 13.38 -3.28
CA GLY A 92 4.01 11.92 -3.11
C GLY A 92 4.88 11.47 -1.94
N PHE A 93 6.03 12.12 -1.73
CA PHE A 93 6.88 11.83 -0.58
C PHE A 93 6.22 12.27 0.74
N TYR A 94 5.57 13.43 0.78
CA TYR A 94 4.82 13.89 1.94
C TYR A 94 3.69 12.92 2.31
N ALA A 95 2.91 12.52 1.32
CA ALA A 95 1.82 11.55 1.52
C ALA A 95 2.35 10.20 2.06
N ARG A 96 3.47 9.71 1.53
CA ARG A 96 4.13 8.49 2.00
C ARG A 96 4.59 8.61 3.45
N MET A 97 5.22 9.71 3.83
CA MET A 97 5.63 9.95 5.23
C MET A 97 4.43 9.94 6.17
N ILE A 98 3.35 10.61 5.80
CA ILE A 98 2.12 10.66 6.60
C ILE A 98 1.49 9.27 6.73
N PHE A 99 1.39 8.53 5.63
CA PHE A 99 0.88 7.16 5.62
C PHE A 99 1.69 6.24 6.54
N VAL A 100 3.01 6.22 6.37
CA VAL A 100 3.92 5.37 7.18
C VAL A 100 3.83 5.74 8.66
N HIS A 101 3.80 7.02 8.98
CA HIS A 101 3.68 7.49 10.37
C HIS A 101 2.39 6.99 11.03
N HIS A 102 1.24 7.15 10.39
CA HIS A 102 -0.03 6.72 10.94
C HIS A 102 -0.17 5.19 11.03
N CYS A 103 0.34 4.45 10.04
CA CYS A 103 0.41 2.99 10.14
C CYS A 103 1.27 2.53 11.33
N ARG A 104 2.40 3.21 11.58
CA ARG A 104 3.26 2.90 12.73
C ARG A 104 2.60 3.25 14.07
N ALA A 105 1.87 4.36 14.13
CA ALA A 105 1.07 4.74 15.31
C ALA A 105 0.01 3.69 15.67
N LEU A 106 -0.51 2.98 14.67
CA LEU A 106 -1.41 1.83 14.85
C LEU A 106 -0.66 0.53 15.21
N LYS A 107 0.62 0.61 15.53
CA LYS A 107 1.49 -0.52 15.92
C LYS A 107 1.68 -1.58 14.84
N MET A 108 1.50 -1.22 13.58
CA MET A 108 1.83 -2.12 12.47
C MET A 108 3.34 -2.36 12.42
N LYS A 109 3.73 -3.59 12.07
CA LYS A 109 5.15 -3.94 11.89
C LYS A 109 5.75 -3.17 10.74
N LEU A 110 6.99 -2.69 10.88
CA LEU A 110 7.69 -1.93 9.84
C LEU A 110 7.81 -2.72 8.54
N THR A 111 8.03 -4.03 8.60
CA THR A 111 8.07 -4.91 7.43
C THR A 111 6.75 -4.92 6.66
N LYS A 112 5.63 -4.91 7.36
CA LYS A 112 4.30 -4.85 6.76
C LYS A 112 4.02 -3.49 6.12
N ILE A 113 4.38 -2.41 6.79
CA ILE A 113 4.24 -1.05 6.26
C ILE A 113 5.11 -0.89 4.99
N ALA A 114 6.33 -1.41 5.02
CA ALA A 114 7.24 -1.42 3.87
C ALA A 114 6.63 -2.12 2.65
N GLN A 115 5.95 -3.24 2.85
CA GLN A 115 5.22 -3.94 1.79
C GLN A 115 4.10 -3.06 1.18
N TYR A 116 3.30 -2.39 2.00
CA TYR A 116 2.25 -1.50 1.51
C TYR A 116 2.78 -0.38 0.61
N VAL A 117 3.88 0.25 0.99
CA VAL A 117 4.47 1.38 0.24
C VAL A 117 5.55 0.96 -0.76
N HIS A 118 5.76 -0.34 -0.94
CA HIS A 118 6.74 -0.92 -1.87
C HIS A 118 8.16 -0.36 -1.66
N ARG A 119 8.58 -0.33 -0.41
CA ARG A 119 9.92 0.08 0.00
C ARG A 119 10.54 -0.98 0.91
N ASP A 120 11.86 -0.91 1.07
CA ASP A 120 12.56 -1.77 2.02
C ASP A 120 12.37 -1.31 3.48
N HIS A 121 12.69 -2.18 4.41
CA HIS A 121 12.59 -1.91 5.84
C HIS A 121 13.47 -0.73 6.29
N SER A 122 14.67 -0.59 5.74
CA SER A 122 15.58 0.51 6.09
C SER A 122 15.01 1.87 5.67
N SER A 123 14.30 1.93 4.55
CA SER A 123 13.59 3.13 4.12
C SER A 123 12.51 3.57 5.11
N MET A 124 11.87 2.64 5.83
CA MET A 124 10.83 2.98 6.82
C MET A 124 11.40 3.77 8.00
N LEU A 125 12.56 3.40 8.50
CA LEU A 125 13.22 4.14 9.58
C LEU A 125 13.61 5.55 9.14
N HIS A 126 14.12 5.70 7.93
CA HIS A 126 14.45 6.99 7.36
C HIS A 126 13.19 7.87 7.19
N ILE A 127 12.10 7.31 6.67
CA ILE A 127 10.82 8.00 6.49
C ILE A 127 10.27 8.50 7.83
N LEU A 128 10.27 7.66 8.87
CA LEU A 128 9.78 8.03 10.21
C LEU A 128 10.62 9.15 10.84
N LYS A 129 11.95 9.10 10.69
CA LYS A 129 12.83 10.17 11.14
C LYS A 129 12.54 11.48 10.40
N LYS A 130 12.43 11.41 9.07
CA LYS A 130 12.14 12.56 8.21
C LYS A 130 10.78 13.19 8.53
N TYR A 131 9.77 12.38 8.86
CA TYR A 131 8.47 12.88 9.34
C TYR A 131 8.64 13.76 10.58
N GLY A 132 9.39 13.30 11.57
CA GLY A 132 9.64 14.07 12.79
C GLY A 132 10.38 15.39 12.53
N ASP A 133 11.39 15.35 11.66
CA ASP A 133 12.15 16.54 11.27
C ASP A 133 11.27 17.55 10.52
N ASP A 134 10.48 17.08 9.56
CA ASP A 134 9.60 17.94 8.78
C ASP A 134 8.44 18.52 9.61
N MET A 135 7.94 17.80 10.61
CA MET A 135 6.97 18.36 11.56
C MET A 135 7.56 19.53 12.37
N ARG A 136 8.85 19.52 12.63
CA ARG A 136 9.53 20.58 13.38
C ARG A 136 9.91 21.77 12.49
N PHE A 137 10.47 21.51 11.31
CA PHE A 137 11.20 22.49 10.51
C PHE A 137 10.53 22.85 9.19
N ASN A 138 9.48 22.13 8.76
CA ASN A 138 8.79 22.36 7.50
C ASN A 138 7.33 22.75 7.72
N PRO A 139 7.02 24.08 7.70
CA PRO A 139 5.66 24.53 7.97
C PRO A 139 4.62 24.02 6.98
N GLN A 140 4.98 23.86 5.70
CA GLN A 140 4.08 23.34 4.67
C GLN A 140 3.71 21.87 4.94
N PHE A 141 4.70 21.05 5.26
CA PHE A 141 4.47 19.65 5.64
C PHE A 141 3.62 19.56 6.91
N ARG A 142 3.94 20.34 7.92
CA ARG A 142 3.21 20.36 9.19
C ARG A 142 1.73 20.72 8.99
N ASP A 143 1.42 21.68 8.14
CA ASP A 143 0.04 22.06 7.83
C ASP A 143 -0.73 20.89 7.22
N ILE A 144 -0.17 20.23 6.23
CA ILE A 144 -0.75 19.06 5.58
C ILE A 144 -0.94 17.90 6.58
N ALA A 145 0.10 17.54 7.32
CA ALA A 145 0.07 16.46 8.29
C ALA A 145 -0.95 16.71 9.41
N THR A 146 -1.07 17.95 9.89
CA THR A 146 -2.05 18.33 10.90
C THR A 146 -3.48 18.17 10.37
N LYS A 147 -3.76 18.59 9.14
CA LYS A 147 -5.08 18.42 8.50
C LYS A 147 -5.47 16.94 8.38
N VAL A 148 -4.55 16.08 7.97
CA VAL A 148 -4.78 14.63 7.91
C VAL A 148 -5.08 14.07 9.30
N ASN A 149 -4.28 14.45 10.29
CA ASN A 149 -4.47 14.01 11.67
C ASN A 149 -5.84 14.44 12.24
N ASP A 150 -6.29 15.64 11.96
CA ASP A 150 -7.59 16.15 12.41
C ASP A 150 -8.74 15.33 11.80
N ILE A 151 -8.65 14.94 10.53
CA ILE A 151 -9.64 14.09 9.88
C ILE A 151 -9.67 12.69 10.54
N LEU A 152 -8.51 12.11 10.81
CA LEU A 152 -8.42 10.80 11.45
C LEU A 152 -8.99 10.82 12.87
N ASN A 153 -8.74 11.88 13.63
CA ASN A 153 -9.26 12.03 14.99
C ASN A 153 -10.79 12.21 15.00
N ARG A 154 -11.35 13.04 14.12
CA ARG A 154 -12.81 13.21 13.99
C ARG A 154 -13.53 11.89 13.68
N ASN A 155 -12.91 11.03 12.89
CA ASN A 155 -13.49 9.73 12.55
C ASN A 155 -13.42 8.71 13.70
N ASN A 156 -12.53 8.90 14.67
CA ASN A 156 -12.46 8.08 15.88
C ASN A 156 -13.58 8.41 16.88
N GLU A 157 -14.04 9.65 16.93
CA GLU A 157 -15.11 10.08 17.84
C GLU A 157 -16.50 9.65 17.40
N LYS A 158 -16.68 9.22 16.14
CA LYS A 158 -17.94 8.77 15.54
C LYS A 158 -18.11 7.24 15.51
N GLY A 159 -17.15 6.51 16.02
CA GLY A 159 -17.13 5.05 16.00
C GLY A 159 -17.54 4.40 17.31
#